data_08aebb4d4619c4213c6ce4dd61d24e79
#
_entry.id   08aebb4d4619c4213c6ce4dd61d24e79
#
_cell.length_a   1.000
_cell.length_b   1.000
_cell.length_c   1.000
_cell.angle_alpha   90.00
_cell.angle_beta   90.00
_cell.angle_gamma   90.00
#
_symmetry.space_group_name_H-M   'P 1'
#
loop_
_entity.id
_entity.type
_entity.pdbx_description
1 polymer ?
#
loop_
_entity_poly.entity_id
_entity_poly.type
_entity_poly.pdbx_seq_one_letter_code
_entity_poly.pdbx_strand_id
1 'polypeptide(L)'
;MIIRSLVFQDKPKILTLLQQRGIFNNDEINVAMGILDLSLNDPEQKDYYIFCATDDGDGLAGYICFGPIPMTEGCYDLYWIVVDQNSGRKGIGEKLLACMEEFAVKKKGRCIYLDTSSTQPYAPARLFYKKHGFKTVSVLRDFYRVGDHKMILMKKVD
;
A
#
# COMPACT_ATOMS: atom_id res chain seq x y z
N MET A 1 -18.83 -4.04 4.66
CA MET A 1 -17.44 -3.99 4.19
C MET A 1 -16.56 -4.84 5.09
N ILE A 2 -15.80 -5.74 4.50
CA ILE A 2 -14.92 -6.70 5.18
C ILE A 2 -13.48 -6.47 4.70
N ILE A 3 -12.50 -6.59 5.61
CA ILE A 3 -11.08 -6.64 5.26
C ILE A 3 -10.59 -8.07 5.50
N ARG A 4 -10.03 -8.68 4.47
CA ARG A 4 -9.55 -10.06 4.49
C ARG A 4 -8.28 -10.22 3.68
N SER A 5 -7.61 -11.34 3.88
CA SER A 5 -6.44 -11.69 3.06
C SER A 5 -6.80 -11.86 1.58
N LEU A 6 -5.80 -11.66 0.73
CA LEU A 6 -5.88 -11.86 -0.72
C LEU A 6 -6.32 -13.29 -1.08
N VAL A 7 -7.20 -13.40 -2.07
CA VAL A 7 -7.57 -14.67 -2.72
C VAL A 7 -7.41 -14.55 -4.24
N PHE A 8 -7.37 -15.69 -4.95
CA PHE A 8 -7.13 -15.70 -6.41
C PHE A 8 -8.11 -14.83 -7.20
N GLN A 9 -9.37 -14.77 -6.78
CA GLN A 9 -10.42 -13.99 -7.44
C GLN A 9 -10.20 -12.47 -7.36
N ASP A 10 -9.37 -12.00 -6.45
CA ASP A 10 -9.06 -10.57 -6.31
C ASP A 10 -8.08 -10.06 -7.37
N LYS A 11 -7.23 -10.95 -7.90
CA LYS A 11 -6.15 -10.55 -8.82
C LYS A 11 -6.65 -9.75 -10.03
N PRO A 12 -7.64 -10.20 -10.81
CA PRO A 12 -8.15 -9.41 -11.93
C PRO A 12 -8.82 -8.11 -11.48
N LYS A 13 -9.46 -8.10 -10.31
CA LYS A 13 -10.08 -6.90 -9.75
C LYS A 13 -9.03 -5.85 -9.36
N ILE A 14 -7.90 -6.29 -8.78
CA ILE A 14 -6.77 -5.42 -8.44
C ILE A 14 -6.12 -4.85 -9.70
N LEU A 15 -5.94 -5.66 -10.75
CA LEU A 15 -5.42 -5.16 -12.02
C LEU A 15 -6.31 -4.04 -12.57
N THR A 16 -7.60 -4.23 -12.60
CA THR A 16 -8.57 -3.22 -13.04
C THR A 16 -8.47 -1.95 -12.18
N LEU A 17 -8.39 -2.11 -10.86
CA LEU A 17 -8.25 -0.99 -9.92
C LEU A 17 -6.97 -0.17 -10.19
N LEU A 18 -5.83 -0.82 -10.38
CA LEU A 18 -4.55 -0.16 -10.67
C LEU A 18 -4.59 0.60 -12.00
N GLN A 19 -5.18 0.00 -13.04
CA GLN A 19 -5.34 0.63 -14.35
C GLN A 19 -6.27 1.85 -14.28
N GLN A 20 -7.37 1.75 -13.58
CA GLN A 20 -8.37 2.83 -13.44
C GLN A 20 -7.84 4.04 -12.65
N ARG A 21 -6.88 3.85 -11.78
CA ARG A 21 -6.26 4.95 -11.04
C ARG A 21 -5.51 5.91 -11.96
N GLY A 22 -4.95 5.43 -13.07
CA GLY A 22 -4.30 6.26 -14.11
C GLY A 22 -2.98 6.91 -13.70
N ILE A 23 -2.45 6.62 -12.51
CA ILE A 23 -1.19 7.18 -11.98
C ILE A 23 -0.03 6.20 -12.03
N PHE A 24 -0.30 4.91 -12.25
CA PHE A 24 0.71 3.87 -12.33
C PHE A 24 1.04 3.56 -13.79
N ASN A 25 2.33 3.46 -14.11
CA ASN A 25 2.78 3.00 -15.42
C ASN A 25 2.73 1.46 -15.51
N ASN A 26 2.97 0.92 -16.71
CA ASN A 26 2.92 -0.52 -16.94
C ASN A 26 3.95 -1.30 -16.11
N ASP A 27 5.14 -0.75 -15.91
CA ASP A 27 6.19 -1.40 -15.12
C ASP A 27 5.78 -1.50 -13.65
N GLU A 28 5.20 -0.45 -13.09
CA GLU A 28 4.68 -0.43 -11.72
C GLU A 28 3.53 -1.44 -11.55
N ILE A 29 2.60 -1.51 -12.50
CA ILE A 29 1.50 -2.48 -12.49
C ILE A 29 2.05 -3.90 -12.58
N ASN A 30 3.02 -4.16 -13.45
CA ASN A 30 3.64 -5.48 -13.59
C ASN A 30 4.34 -5.93 -12.30
N VAL A 31 5.03 -5.02 -11.60
CA VAL A 31 5.64 -5.32 -10.30
C VAL A 31 4.57 -5.65 -9.27
N ALA A 32 3.50 -4.86 -9.18
CA ALA A 32 2.39 -5.12 -8.27
C ALA A 32 1.74 -6.49 -8.54
N MET A 33 1.48 -6.83 -9.81
CA MET A 33 0.89 -8.11 -10.20
C MET A 33 1.80 -9.29 -9.90
N GLY A 34 3.13 -9.13 -10.08
CA GLY A 34 4.12 -10.15 -9.74
C GLY A 34 4.15 -10.46 -8.23
N ILE A 35 3.98 -9.46 -7.38
CA ILE A 35 3.87 -9.64 -5.93
C ILE A 35 2.59 -10.39 -5.56
N LEU A 36 1.47 -10.12 -6.24
CA LEU A 36 0.23 -10.89 -6.04
C LEU A 36 0.44 -12.37 -6.40
N ASP A 37 1.08 -12.63 -7.53
CA ASP A 37 1.37 -14.02 -7.96
C ASP A 37 2.27 -14.75 -6.95
N LEU A 38 3.33 -14.10 -6.48
CA LEU A 38 4.20 -14.67 -5.46
C LEU A 38 3.40 -15.01 -4.19
N SER A 39 2.58 -14.10 -3.73
CA SER A 39 1.79 -14.27 -2.50
C SER A 39 0.72 -15.36 -2.62
N LEU A 40 0.10 -15.48 -3.80
CA LEU A 40 -0.93 -16.51 -4.07
C LEU A 40 -0.34 -17.90 -4.28
N ASN A 41 0.84 -18.00 -4.90
CA ASN A 41 1.47 -19.27 -5.23
C ASN A 41 2.35 -19.83 -4.10
N ASP A 42 2.77 -18.99 -3.15
CA ASP A 42 3.54 -19.41 -1.97
C ASP A 42 2.89 -18.90 -0.67
N PRO A 43 1.95 -19.68 -0.09
CA PRO A 43 1.28 -19.30 1.16
C PRO A 43 2.22 -19.16 2.37
N GLU A 44 3.40 -19.76 2.32
CA GLU A 44 4.38 -19.73 3.41
C GLU A 44 5.35 -18.53 3.32
N GLN A 45 5.30 -17.75 2.24
CA GLN A 45 6.13 -16.58 2.10
C GLN A 45 5.77 -15.52 3.18
N LYS A 46 6.77 -14.74 3.61
CA LYS A 46 6.62 -13.74 4.67
C LYS A 46 7.15 -12.36 4.26
N ASP A 47 7.43 -12.17 2.98
CA ASP A 47 7.95 -10.90 2.45
C ASP A 47 6.84 -9.91 2.16
N TYR A 48 5.64 -10.39 1.83
CA TYR A 48 4.49 -9.56 1.48
C TYR A 48 3.22 -10.02 2.18
N TYR A 49 2.49 -9.06 2.74
CA TYR A 49 1.15 -9.24 3.30
C TYR A 49 0.18 -8.38 2.51
N ILE A 50 -0.91 -8.97 2.05
CA ILE A 50 -1.88 -8.30 1.19
C ILE A 50 -3.27 -8.50 1.79
N PHE A 51 -3.94 -7.39 2.07
CA PHE A 51 -5.32 -7.37 2.53
C PHE A 51 -6.20 -6.61 1.55
N CYS A 52 -7.38 -7.15 1.31
CA CYS A 52 -8.39 -6.60 0.42
C CYS A 52 -9.59 -6.11 1.23
N ALA A 53 -10.06 -4.91 0.92
CA ALA A 53 -11.34 -4.39 1.40
C ALA A 53 -12.42 -4.72 0.37
N THR A 54 -13.43 -5.47 0.76
CA THR A 54 -14.54 -5.85 -0.11
C THR A 54 -15.86 -5.32 0.42
N ASP A 55 -16.78 -5.01 -0.48
CA ASP A 55 -18.16 -4.69 -0.12
C ASP A 55 -19.00 -5.95 0.12
N ASP A 56 -20.28 -5.76 0.43
CA ASP A 56 -21.20 -6.87 0.75
C ASP A 56 -21.53 -7.75 -0.47
N GLY A 57 -21.22 -7.28 -1.69
CA GLY A 57 -21.37 -8.02 -2.95
C GLY A 57 -20.06 -8.63 -3.49
N ASP A 58 -19.03 -8.74 -2.65
CA ASP A 58 -17.68 -9.17 -3.01
C ASP A 58 -16.99 -8.28 -4.08
N GLY A 59 -17.46 -7.05 -4.24
CA GLY A 59 -16.78 -6.01 -5.00
C GLY A 59 -15.50 -5.55 -4.29
N LEU A 60 -14.38 -5.44 -5.02
CA LEU A 60 -13.14 -4.93 -4.46
C LEU A 60 -13.22 -3.40 -4.31
N ALA A 61 -13.14 -2.91 -3.09
CA ALA A 61 -13.14 -1.49 -2.78
C ALA A 61 -11.74 -0.89 -2.56
N GLY A 62 -10.75 -1.74 -2.36
CA GLY A 62 -9.36 -1.34 -2.20
C GLY A 62 -8.48 -2.48 -1.72
N TYR A 63 -7.16 -2.27 -1.74
CA TYR A 63 -6.22 -3.21 -1.18
C TYR A 63 -4.98 -2.51 -0.61
N ILE A 64 -4.27 -3.20 0.27
CA ILE A 64 -3.00 -2.77 0.84
C ILE A 64 -1.98 -3.90 0.70
N CYS A 65 -0.75 -3.54 0.35
CA CYS A 65 0.40 -4.45 0.31
C CYS A 65 1.53 -3.87 1.13
N PHE A 66 2.06 -4.66 2.04
CA PHE A 66 3.17 -4.26 2.91
C PHE A 66 4.02 -5.48 3.29
N GLY A 67 5.16 -5.26 3.89
CA GLY A 67 6.00 -6.34 4.36
C GLY A 67 7.13 -5.87 5.26
N PRO A 68 7.83 -6.80 5.94
CA PRO A 68 8.98 -6.45 6.76
C PRO A 68 10.14 -5.98 5.89
N ILE A 69 10.85 -4.96 6.36
CA ILE A 69 12.09 -4.52 5.71
C ILE A 69 13.19 -5.50 6.12
N PRO A 70 13.86 -6.17 5.15
CA PRO A 70 14.93 -7.10 5.45
C PRO A 70 16.03 -6.49 6.31
N MET A 71 16.60 -7.28 7.21
CA MET A 71 17.70 -6.90 8.10
C MET A 71 17.38 -5.78 9.10
N THR A 72 16.12 -5.43 9.27
CA THR A 72 15.67 -4.50 10.31
C THR A 72 14.97 -5.24 11.44
N GLU A 73 15.01 -4.65 12.61
CA GLU A 73 14.23 -5.11 13.76
C GLU A 73 12.92 -4.31 13.84
N GLY A 74 11.85 -4.91 13.31
CA GLY A 74 10.50 -4.36 13.43
C GLY A 74 10.16 -3.17 12.54
N CYS A 75 10.88 -2.95 11.44
CA CYS A 75 10.50 -1.97 10.44
C CYS A 75 9.73 -2.64 9.28
N TYR A 76 8.69 -1.96 8.83
CA TYR A 76 7.83 -2.42 7.74
C TYR A 76 7.79 -1.40 6.60
N ASP A 77 7.73 -1.89 5.36
CA ASP A 77 7.44 -1.09 4.18
C ASP A 77 5.97 -1.18 3.80
N LEU A 78 5.34 -0.04 3.58
CA LEU A 78 4.05 0.04 2.90
C LEU A 78 4.33 0.22 1.40
N TYR A 79 4.05 -0.83 0.60
CA TYR A 79 4.32 -0.83 -0.84
C TYR A 79 3.18 -0.22 -1.65
N TRP A 80 1.95 -0.65 -1.41
CA TRP A 80 0.75 -0.16 -2.09
C TRP A 80 -0.41 -0.02 -1.12
N ILE A 81 -1.12 1.08 -1.25
CA ILE A 81 -2.47 1.26 -0.72
C ILE A 81 -3.29 1.95 -1.81
N VAL A 82 -4.29 1.26 -2.31
CA VAL A 82 -5.10 1.74 -3.43
C VAL A 82 -6.58 1.52 -3.11
N VAL A 83 -7.37 2.57 -3.30
CA VAL A 83 -8.81 2.57 -3.04
C VAL A 83 -9.54 2.90 -4.32
N ASP A 84 -10.64 2.20 -4.60
CA ASP A 84 -11.54 2.51 -5.71
C ASP A 84 -12.19 3.88 -5.48
N GLN A 85 -11.99 4.78 -6.43
CA GLN A 85 -12.55 6.13 -6.40
C GLN A 85 -14.09 6.14 -6.42
N ASN A 86 -14.70 5.12 -7.02
CA ASN A 86 -16.15 4.98 -7.12
C ASN A 86 -16.78 4.41 -5.84
N SER A 87 -16.02 3.84 -4.94
CA SER A 87 -16.51 3.28 -3.67
C SER A 87 -16.91 4.34 -2.63
N GLY A 88 -16.82 5.61 -3.00
CA GLY A 88 -17.17 6.74 -2.12
C GLY A 88 -16.15 6.95 -1.00
N ARG A 89 -16.32 8.05 -0.24
CA ARG A 89 -15.44 8.40 0.89
C ARG A 89 -15.82 7.63 2.15
N LYS A 90 -15.69 6.31 2.13
CA LYS A 90 -16.08 5.42 3.24
C LYS A 90 -14.95 5.14 4.25
N GLY A 91 -13.86 5.88 4.20
CA GLY A 91 -12.71 5.64 5.08
C GLY A 91 -11.99 4.32 4.80
N ILE A 92 -12.07 3.81 3.56
CA ILE A 92 -11.49 2.50 3.19
C ILE A 92 -9.97 2.52 3.36
N GLY A 93 -9.29 3.56 2.88
CA GLY A 93 -7.84 3.71 3.03
C GLY A 93 -7.42 3.74 4.50
N GLU A 94 -8.17 4.47 5.34
CA GLU A 94 -7.94 4.52 6.79
C GLU A 94 -8.06 3.14 7.44
N LYS A 95 -9.08 2.37 7.08
CA LYS A 95 -9.29 1.03 7.62
C LYS A 95 -8.22 0.03 7.15
N LEU A 96 -7.78 0.13 5.89
CA LEU A 96 -6.67 -0.69 5.38
C LEU A 96 -5.36 -0.35 6.10
N LEU A 97 -5.09 0.94 6.30
CA LEU A 97 -3.90 1.38 7.03
C LEU A 97 -3.94 0.91 8.49
N ALA A 98 -5.08 1.03 9.16
CA ALA A 98 -5.27 0.55 10.53
C ALA A 98 -5.02 -0.97 10.63
N CYS A 99 -5.48 -1.75 9.64
CA CYS A 99 -5.21 -3.18 9.58
C CYS A 99 -3.71 -3.50 9.51
N MET A 100 -2.94 -2.76 8.70
CA MET A 100 -1.48 -2.87 8.66
C MET A 100 -0.84 -2.49 10.00
N GLU A 101 -1.27 -1.39 10.61
CA GLU A 101 -0.73 -0.94 11.91
C GLU A 101 -0.97 -1.97 13.01
N GLU A 102 -2.18 -2.51 13.10
CA GLU A 102 -2.51 -3.60 14.04
C GLU A 102 -1.64 -4.84 13.80
N PHE A 103 -1.44 -5.21 12.53
CA PHE A 103 -0.56 -6.32 12.17
C PHE A 103 0.87 -6.05 12.65
N ALA A 104 1.42 -4.87 12.37
CA ALA A 104 2.77 -4.51 12.78
C ALA A 104 2.93 -4.52 14.31
N VAL A 105 1.98 -3.96 15.05
CA VAL A 105 1.99 -3.98 16.53
C VAL A 105 1.97 -5.40 17.06
N LYS A 106 1.10 -6.27 16.54
CA LYS A 106 1.03 -7.69 16.94
C LYS A 106 2.35 -8.45 16.71
N LYS A 107 3.11 -8.02 15.71
CA LYS A 107 4.44 -8.57 15.37
C LYS A 107 5.59 -7.82 16.06
N LYS A 108 5.30 -6.96 17.04
CA LYS A 108 6.29 -6.12 17.72
C LYS A 108 7.03 -5.18 16.77
N GLY A 109 6.36 -4.71 15.75
CA GLY A 109 6.86 -3.69 14.83
C GLY A 109 7.08 -2.36 15.54
N ARG A 110 8.06 -1.58 15.05
CA ARG A 110 8.42 -0.27 15.59
C ARG A 110 8.06 0.88 14.67
N CYS A 111 8.26 0.70 13.38
CA CYS A 111 8.11 1.77 12.38
C CYS A 111 7.51 1.24 11.09
N ILE A 112 6.75 2.10 10.41
CA ILE A 112 6.30 1.91 9.03
C ILE A 112 6.96 2.98 8.18
N TYR A 113 7.58 2.58 7.08
CA TYR A 113 8.15 3.43 6.05
C TYR A 113 7.36 3.31 4.76
N LEU A 114 7.36 4.35 3.96
CA LEU A 114 6.86 4.34 2.59
C LEU A 114 7.62 5.33 1.73
N ASP A 115 7.65 5.07 0.44
CA ASP A 115 8.17 5.96 -0.58
C ASP A 115 7.03 6.51 -1.40
N THR A 116 7.09 7.79 -1.74
CA THR A 116 6.10 8.42 -2.64
C THR A 116 6.75 9.47 -3.52
N SER A 117 6.14 9.74 -4.66
CA SER A 117 6.56 10.81 -5.57
C SER A 117 6.22 12.19 -5.00
N SER A 118 7.06 13.17 -5.34
CA SER A 118 6.82 14.59 -5.03
C SER A 118 5.86 15.28 -6.01
N THR A 119 5.46 14.62 -7.10
CA THR A 119 4.65 15.22 -8.16
C THR A 119 3.18 15.39 -7.78
N GLN A 120 2.49 16.24 -8.53
CA GLN A 120 1.10 16.64 -8.23
C GLN A 120 0.10 15.47 -8.20
N PRO A 121 0.17 14.44 -9.07
CA PRO A 121 -0.75 13.31 -8.99
C PRO A 121 -0.73 12.56 -7.66
N TYR A 122 0.39 12.64 -6.93
CA TYR A 122 0.57 12.00 -5.61
C TYR A 122 0.27 12.93 -4.43
N ALA A 123 -0.13 14.17 -4.67
CA ALA A 123 -0.47 15.12 -3.59
C ALA A 123 -1.59 14.60 -2.68
N PRO A 124 -2.68 14.01 -3.19
CA PRO A 124 -3.71 13.44 -2.31
C PRO A 124 -3.18 12.32 -1.40
N ALA A 125 -2.29 11.46 -1.92
CA ALA A 125 -1.67 10.40 -1.14
C ALA A 125 -0.78 10.98 -0.03
N ARG A 126 0.06 11.98 -0.33
CA ARG A 126 0.89 12.65 0.67
C ARG A 126 0.06 13.29 1.79
N LEU A 127 -1.06 13.93 1.46
CA LEU A 127 -1.99 14.50 2.45
C LEU A 127 -2.62 13.41 3.32
N PHE A 128 -3.02 12.29 2.72
CA PHE A 128 -3.54 11.13 3.43
C PHE A 128 -2.53 10.62 4.47
N TYR A 129 -1.29 10.38 4.07
CA TYR A 129 -0.26 9.89 4.97
C TYR A 129 0.04 10.89 6.09
N LYS A 130 0.14 12.18 5.77
CA LYS A 130 0.35 13.22 6.77
C LYS A 130 -0.77 13.26 7.80
N LYS A 131 -2.02 13.15 7.35
CA LYS A 131 -3.21 13.09 8.23
C LYS A 131 -3.14 11.90 9.18
N HIS A 132 -2.58 10.78 8.73
CA HIS A 132 -2.46 9.56 9.53
C HIS A 132 -1.14 9.41 10.28
N GLY A 133 -0.41 10.50 10.48
CA GLY A 133 0.74 10.57 11.38
C GLY A 133 2.09 10.24 10.75
N PHE A 134 2.16 10.07 9.43
CA PHE A 134 3.44 9.94 8.73
C PHE A 134 4.14 11.30 8.61
N LYS A 135 5.46 11.28 8.74
CA LYS A 135 6.34 12.45 8.57
C LYS A 135 7.37 12.18 7.50
N THR A 136 7.67 13.18 6.69
CA THR A 136 8.78 13.11 5.72
C THR A 136 10.10 13.07 6.48
N VAL A 137 10.89 12.04 6.28
CA VAL A 137 12.20 11.85 6.91
C VAL A 137 13.35 12.03 5.95
N SER A 138 13.11 11.92 4.64
CA SER A 138 14.12 12.18 3.61
C SER A 138 13.47 12.53 2.27
N VAL A 139 14.20 13.28 1.44
CA VAL A 139 13.83 13.60 0.06
C VAL A 139 15.05 13.34 -0.82
N LEU A 140 14.92 12.40 -1.76
CA LEU A 140 15.95 12.11 -2.76
C LEU A 140 15.58 12.83 -4.05
N ARG A 141 16.32 13.91 -4.36
CA ARG A 141 16.02 14.77 -5.50
C ARG A 141 16.23 14.04 -6.82
N ASP A 142 15.30 14.26 -7.76
CA ASP A 142 15.36 13.73 -9.13
C ASP A 142 15.54 12.21 -9.17
N PHE A 143 15.02 11.49 -8.18
CA PHE A 143 15.21 10.06 -8.04
C PHE A 143 14.51 9.25 -9.14
N TYR A 144 13.24 9.53 -9.39
CA TYR A 144 12.48 8.83 -10.43
C TYR A 144 12.76 9.41 -11.80
N ARG A 145 12.86 10.73 -11.90
CA ARG A 145 13.23 11.52 -13.08
C ARG A 145 13.46 12.97 -12.64
N VAL A 146 13.98 13.81 -13.53
CA VAL A 146 14.14 15.25 -13.27
C VAL A 146 12.79 15.85 -12.87
N GLY A 147 12.74 16.50 -11.72
CA GLY A 147 11.52 17.10 -11.15
C GLY A 147 10.61 16.15 -10.38
N ASP A 148 10.94 14.86 -10.31
CA ASP A 148 10.19 13.85 -9.54
C ASP A 148 11.07 13.24 -8.46
N HIS A 149 10.93 13.76 -7.25
CA HIS A 149 11.71 13.36 -6.11
C HIS A 149 11.09 12.18 -5.38
N LYS A 150 11.92 11.31 -4.84
CA LYS A 150 11.48 10.27 -3.91
C LYS A 150 11.37 10.88 -2.52
N MET A 151 10.18 10.89 -1.96
CA MET A 151 9.92 11.28 -0.58
C MET A 151 9.79 10.02 0.27
N ILE A 152 10.59 9.93 1.32
CA ILE A 152 10.51 8.83 2.29
C ILE A 152 9.78 9.34 3.52
N LEU A 153 8.67 8.69 3.83
CA LEU A 153 7.82 8.99 4.97
C LEU A 153 7.90 7.87 6.01
N MET A 154 7.74 8.22 7.26
CA MET A 154 7.81 7.27 8.37
C MET A 154 6.77 7.58 9.44
N LYS A 155 6.21 6.52 10.03
CA LYS A 155 5.36 6.55 11.21
C LYS A 155 5.86 5.54 12.24
N LYS A 156 5.97 5.95 13.50
CA LYS A 156 6.17 5.00 14.61
C LYS A 156 4.86 4.29 14.94
N VAL A 157 4.96 3.00 15.19
CA VAL A 157 3.84 2.16 15.65
C VAL A 157 4.26 1.50 16.97
N ASP A 158 3.47 1.70 17.98
CA ASP A 158 3.69 1.16 19.33
C ASP A 158 2.37 1.02 20.11
#